data_774696640d9627770c419260aceedf88
#
_entry.id   774696640d9627770c419260aceedf88
#
_cell.length_a   1.000
_cell.length_b   1.000
_cell.length_c   1.000
_cell.angle_alpha   90.00
_cell.angle_beta   90.00
_cell.angle_gamma   90.00
#
_symmetry.space_group_name_H-M   'P 1'
#
loop_
_entity.id
_entity.type
_entity.pdbx_description
1 polymer ?
#
loop_
_entity_poly.entity_id
_entity_poly.type
_entity_poly.pdbx_seq_one_letter_code
_entity_poly.pdbx_strand_id
1 'polypeptide(L)'
;MASFRFAAVGDNCIDRFLPPPTRSYVGGNAINVAVQLARLGHQAFYFGAIGRDDDGAKVRGGLRDNGVHVNYLRERDGNTAYTNIDVTPAGDRIFVYEDFGVCAGYRPEPADFEALKTMDHVHIGWLDDGGALRRALSMAGVRVSQDVSVNAAAANVGVEGLSIAFGSAGEDDSRAEHLIHDFLTGGARLAVVTRGGRGSLASDGATCAAAGIRPVQVVDTTGAGDSFIAGFIAAHIAGRPLAESLHAGRDLAALTCTHIGGFPQDPQPI
;
A
#
# COMPACT_ATOMS: atom_id res chain seq x y z
N MET A 1 -6.95 22.68 1.38
CA MET A 1 -6.60 21.76 2.48
C MET A 1 -5.11 21.84 2.72
N ALA A 2 -4.62 21.59 3.96
CA ALA A 2 -3.19 21.50 4.20
C ALA A 2 -2.60 20.37 3.37
N SER A 3 -1.46 20.60 2.71
CA SER A 3 -0.72 19.56 1.99
C SER A 3 0.32 18.97 2.93
N PHE A 4 0.32 17.63 3.08
CA PHE A 4 1.28 16.90 3.88
C PHE A 4 2.33 16.23 2.99
N ARG A 5 3.46 15.87 3.61
CA ARG A 5 4.54 15.11 2.96
C ARG A 5 4.46 13.66 3.40
N PHE A 6 4.13 12.78 2.46
CA PHE A 6 4.01 11.34 2.68
C PHE A 6 5.11 10.59 1.94
N ALA A 7 5.67 9.58 2.57
CA ALA A 7 6.50 8.60 1.89
C ALA A 7 5.79 7.24 1.86
N ALA A 8 5.88 6.55 0.73
CA ALA A 8 5.59 5.12 0.63
C ALA A 8 6.88 4.38 0.27
N VAL A 9 7.20 3.34 1.04
CA VAL A 9 8.44 2.59 0.94
C VAL A 9 8.13 1.11 0.68
N GLY A 10 8.77 0.52 -0.32
CA GLY A 10 8.64 -0.91 -0.56
C GLY A 10 8.48 -1.28 -2.03
N ASP A 11 7.55 -2.18 -2.27
CA ASP A 11 7.34 -2.85 -3.54
C ASP A 11 6.79 -1.95 -4.65
N ASN A 12 7.09 -2.38 -5.84
CA ASN A 12 6.39 -2.10 -7.07
C ASN A 12 6.18 -3.44 -7.80
N CYS A 13 5.26 -3.45 -8.74
CA CYS A 13 4.97 -4.63 -9.53
C CYS A 13 4.44 -4.24 -10.91
N ILE A 14 4.75 -5.04 -11.92
CA ILE A 14 4.03 -5.05 -13.19
C ILE A 14 3.06 -6.23 -13.19
N ASP A 15 1.77 -5.93 -13.10
CA ASP A 15 0.70 -6.92 -13.20
C ASP A 15 0.49 -7.29 -14.68
N ARG A 16 0.91 -8.50 -15.07
CA ARG A 16 0.85 -9.02 -16.43
C ARG A 16 -0.33 -9.97 -16.58
N PHE A 17 -1.33 -9.55 -17.34
CA PHE A 17 -2.48 -10.38 -17.66
C PHE A 17 -2.16 -11.27 -18.88
N LEU A 18 -2.10 -12.58 -18.67
CA LEU A 18 -1.73 -13.59 -19.66
C LEU A 18 -2.96 -14.24 -20.29
N PRO A 19 -2.73 -14.82 -21.51
CA PRO A 19 -3.48 -14.53 -22.74
C PRO A 19 -4.98 -14.75 -22.64
N PRO A 20 -5.67 -14.27 -23.70
CA PRO A 20 -5.69 -12.94 -24.30
C PRO A 20 -6.69 -12.02 -23.59
N PRO A 21 -6.48 -10.70 -23.58
CA PRO A 21 -5.43 -9.93 -24.21
C PRO A 21 -4.18 -9.75 -23.33
N THR A 22 -2.99 -9.80 -23.94
CA THR A 22 -1.69 -9.57 -23.30
C THR A 22 -1.55 -8.10 -22.96
N ARG A 23 -1.68 -7.75 -21.70
CA ARG A 23 -1.63 -6.37 -21.20
C ARG A 23 -1.01 -6.33 -19.81
N SER A 24 -0.37 -5.22 -19.48
CA SER A 24 0.20 -5.00 -18.18
C SER A 24 -0.26 -3.70 -17.55
N TYR A 25 -0.23 -3.63 -16.24
CA TYR A 25 -0.53 -2.48 -15.42
C TYR A 25 0.56 -2.30 -14.35
N VAL A 26 0.85 -1.05 -14.01
CA VAL A 26 1.72 -0.74 -12.87
C VAL A 26 0.91 -0.92 -11.59
N GLY A 27 1.50 -1.63 -10.63
CA GLY A 27 0.92 -1.92 -9.33
C GLY A 27 1.99 -2.09 -8.25
N GLY A 28 1.61 -2.73 -7.17
CA GLY A 28 2.37 -2.89 -5.93
C GLY A 28 1.80 -2.04 -4.81
N ASN A 29 1.78 -2.57 -3.58
CA ASN A 29 1.14 -1.91 -2.44
C ASN A 29 1.70 -0.50 -2.21
N ALA A 30 3.03 -0.35 -2.09
CA ALA A 30 3.65 0.95 -1.82
C ALA A 30 3.43 1.96 -2.95
N ILE A 31 3.47 1.53 -4.22
CA ILE A 31 3.17 2.41 -5.37
C ILE A 31 1.73 2.89 -5.31
N ASN A 32 0.78 1.97 -5.14
CA ASN A 32 -0.64 2.30 -5.12
C ASN A 32 -0.94 3.34 -4.03
N VAL A 33 -0.39 3.15 -2.82
CA VAL A 33 -0.52 4.12 -1.73
C VAL A 33 0.09 5.47 -2.10
N ALA A 34 1.31 5.51 -2.68
CA ALA A 34 1.96 6.77 -3.10
C ALA A 34 1.13 7.54 -4.13
N VAL A 35 0.65 6.83 -5.17
CA VAL A 35 -0.16 7.41 -6.23
C VAL A 35 -1.48 7.98 -5.67
N GLN A 36 -2.16 7.23 -4.82
CA GLN A 36 -3.42 7.68 -4.25
C GLN A 36 -3.23 8.91 -3.34
N LEU A 37 -2.15 8.97 -2.54
CA LEU A 37 -1.82 10.15 -1.73
C LEU A 37 -1.51 11.39 -2.59
N ALA A 38 -0.79 11.21 -3.73
CA ALA A 38 -0.55 12.29 -4.68
C ALA A 38 -1.86 12.80 -5.31
N ARG A 39 -2.75 11.87 -5.72
CA ARG A 39 -4.07 12.20 -6.30
C ARG A 39 -5.00 12.89 -5.31
N LEU A 40 -4.83 12.68 -4.01
CA LEU A 40 -5.50 13.44 -2.95
C LEU A 40 -4.92 14.86 -2.75
N GLY A 41 -3.89 15.26 -3.50
CA GLY A 41 -3.29 16.60 -3.48
C GLY A 41 -2.17 16.78 -2.46
N HIS A 42 -1.60 15.68 -1.98
CA HIS A 42 -0.46 15.71 -1.06
C HIS A 42 0.87 15.58 -1.81
N GLN A 43 1.99 15.93 -1.15
CA GLN A 43 3.33 15.64 -1.65
C GLN A 43 3.66 14.17 -1.31
N ALA A 44 3.61 13.29 -2.32
CA ALA A 44 3.89 11.88 -2.16
C ALA A 44 5.27 11.54 -2.74
N PHE A 45 6.08 10.82 -1.97
CA PHE A 45 7.42 10.37 -2.33
C PHE A 45 7.46 8.85 -2.32
N TYR A 46 8.00 8.25 -3.38
CA TYR A 46 8.18 6.82 -3.45
C TYR A 46 9.65 6.43 -3.24
N PHE A 47 9.87 5.47 -2.33
CA PHE A 47 11.16 4.88 -2.01
C PHE A 47 11.12 3.39 -2.35
N GLY A 48 11.86 2.98 -3.35
CA GLY A 48 11.88 1.60 -3.84
C GLY A 48 12.92 1.39 -4.92
N ALA A 49 12.91 0.21 -5.52
CA ALA A 49 13.85 -0.14 -6.59
C ALA A 49 13.13 -0.69 -7.83
N ILE A 50 13.68 -0.37 -9.00
CA ILE A 50 13.29 -0.93 -10.30
C ILE A 50 14.51 -1.48 -11.02
N GLY A 51 14.29 -2.41 -11.95
CA GLY A 51 15.31 -2.86 -12.88
C GLY A 51 15.63 -1.81 -13.95
N ARG A 52 16.73 -2.03 -14.68
CA ARG A 52 17.08 -1.24 -15.88
C ARG A 52 16.45 -1.86 -17.12
N ASP A 53 15.15 -2.04 -17.08
CA ASP A 53 14.33 -2.69 -18.10
C ASP A 53 13.11 -1.84 -18.48
N ASP A 54 12.36 -2.27 -19.48
CA ASP A 54 11.16 -1.56 -19.96
C ASP A 54 10.09 -1.50 -18.90
N ASP A 55 9.97 -2.51 -18.06
CA ASP A 55 9.03 -2.54 -16.94
C ASP A 55 9.40 -1.51 -15.86
N GLY A 56 10.69 -1.32 -15.58
CA GLY A 56 11.16 -0.25 -14.71
C GLY A 56 10.84 1.15 -15.26
N ALA A 57 10.95 1.31 -16.58
CA ALA A 57 10.55 2.55 -17.25
C ALA A 57 9.04 2.80 -17.12
N LYS A 58 8.19 1.76 -17.24
CA LYS A 58 6.73 1.85 -17.01
C LYS A 58 6.41 2.26 -15.58
N VAL A 59 7.05 1.63 -14.58
CA VAL A 59 6.88 1.99 -13.16
C VAL A 59 7.23 3.46 -12.92
N ARG A 60 8.39 3.90 -13.41
CA ARG A 60 8.82 5.31 -13.28
C ARG A 60 7.86 6.28 -13.96
N GLY A 61 7.39 5.94 -15.17
CA GLY A 61 6.38 6.70 -15.90
C GLY A 61 5.09 6.83 -15.11
N GLY A 62 4.52 5.70 -14.67
CA GLY A 62 3.28 5.66 -13.89
C GLY A 62 3.34 6.50 -12.60
N LEU A 63 4.46 6.49 -11.89
CA LEU A 63 4.67 7.35 -10.71
C LEU A 63 4.67 8.84 -11.09
N ARG A 64 5.45 9.24 -12.11
CA ARG A 64 5.57 10.63 -12.54
C ARG A 64 4.27 11.21 -13.07
N ASP A 65 3.56 10.45 -13.90
CA ASP A 65 2.31 10.86 -14.53
C ASP A 65 1.19 11.08 -13.49
N ASN A 66 1.30 10.44 -12.32
CA ASN A 66 0.42 10.64 -11.17
C ASN A 66 0.97 11.62 -10.12
N GLY A 67 2.03 12.36 -10.42
CA GLY A 67 2.57 13.42 -9.55
C GLY A 67 3.36 12.93 -8.33
N VAL A 68 3.81 11.67 -8.33
CA VAL A 68 4.66 11.13 -7.26
C VAL A 68 6.12 11.54 -7.49
N HIS A 69 6.78 12.00 -6.44
CA HIS A 69 8.21 12.31 -6.47
C HIS A 69 9.05 11.03 -6.51
N VAL A 70 9.87 10.89 -7.56
CA VAL A 70 10.71 9.70 -7.84
C VAL A 70 12.20 9.88 -7.51
N ASN A 71 12.55 10.90 -6.72
CA ASN A 71 13.94 11.21 -6.36
C ASN A 71 14.63 10.07 -5.59
N TYR A 72 13.85 9.22 -4.94
CA TYR A 72 14.31 8.10 -4.13
C TYR A 72 14.02 6.73 -4.77
N LEU A 73 13.60 6.72 -6.03
CA LEU A 73 13.47 5.51 -6.84
C LEU A 73 14.85 5.11 -7.37
N ARG A 74 15.34 3.94 -6.96
CA ARG A 74 16.66 3.43 -7.31
C ARG A 74 16.58 2.48 -8.50
N GLU A 75 17.50 2.61 -9.45
CA GLU A 75 17.72 1.60 -10.48
C GLU A 75 18.78 0.61 -9.99
N ARG A 76 18.49 -0.68 -10.14
CA ARG A 76 19.38 -1.78 -9.75
C ARG A 76 19.58 -2.74 -10.92
N ASP A 77 20.67 -3.50 -10.90
CA ASP A 77 20.88 -4.57 -11.86
C ASP A 77 19.98 -5.75 -11.52
N GLY A 78 19.19 -6.20 -12.48
CA GLY A 78 18.15 -7.23 -12.34
C GLY A 78 16.83 -6.77 -12.97
N ASN A 79 15.82 -7.62 -12.92
CA ASN A 79 14.49 -7.32 -13.46
C ASN A 79 13.64 -6.52 -12.47
N THR A 80 12.77 -5.70 -13.01
CA THR A 80 11.66 -5.10 -12.25
C THR A 80 10.69 -6.19 -11.79
N ALA A 81 10.13 -6.04 -10.60
CA ALA A 81 9.17 -7.00 -10.08
C ALA A 81 7.91 -7.11 -10.96
N TYR A 82 7.40 -8.33 -11.11
CA TYR A 82 6.18 -8.57 -11.88
C TYR A 82 5.37 -9.73 -11.33
N THR A 83 4.07 -9.70 -11.60
CA THR A 83 3.13 -10.77 -11.28
C THR A 83 2.41 -11.21 -12.54
N ASN A 84 2.45 -12.50 -12.85
CA ASN A 84 1.67 -13.09 -13.91
C ASN A 84 0.28 -13.46 -13.37
N ILE A 85 -0.74 -12.94 -14.02
CA ILE A 85 -2.14 -13.10 -13.63
C ILE A 85 -2.88 -13.82 -14.75
N ASP A 86 -3.48 -14.94 -14.45
CA ASP A 86 -4.46 -15.60 -15.31
C ASP A 86 -5.87 -15.16 -14.94
N VAL A 87 -6.77 -15.14 -15.92
CA VAL A 87 -8.17 -14.78 -15.70
C VAL A 87 -9.04 -15.96 -16.10
N THR A 88 -9.78 -16.50 -15.14
CA THR A 88 -10.70 -17.61 -15.40
C THR A 88 -11.83 -17.17 -16.36
N PRO A 89 -12.54 -18.11 -17.00
CA PRO A 89 -13.74 -17.77 -17.78
C PRO A 89 -14.84 -17.07 -16.95
N ALA A 90 -14.83 -17.22 -15.63
CA ALA A 90 -15.75 -16.53 -14.71
C ALA A 90 -15.29 -15.12 -14.37
N GLY A 91 -14.07 -14.70 -14.79
CA GLY A 91 -13.49 -13.38 -14.50
C GLY A 91 -12.64 -13.33 -13.23
N ASP A 92 -12.46 -14.46 -12.54
CA ASP A 92 -11.60 -14.54 -11.35
C ASP A 92 -10.13 -14.46 -11.74
N ARG A 93 -9.34 -13.81 -10.90
CA ARG A 93 -7.90 -13.67 -11.07
C ARG A 93 -7.15 -14.74 -10.31
N ILE A 94 -6.23 -15.39 -11.00
CA ILE A 94 -5.32 -16.37 -10.42
C ILE A 94 -3.90 -15.83 -10.56
N PHE A 95 -3.24 -15.57 -9.42
CA PHE A 95 -1.81 -15.27 -9.39
C PHE A 95 -1.04 -16.54 -9.69
N VAL A 96 -0.45 -16.61 -10.90
CA VAL A 96 0.24 -17.81 -11.38
C VAL A 96 1.69 -17.80 -10.97
N TYR A 97 2.31 -16.64 -10.97
CA TYR A 97 3.73 -16.48 -10.65
C TYR A 97 4.00 -15.04 -10.20
N GLU A 98 4.85 -14.89 -9.20
CA GLU A 98 5.31 -13.59 -8.70
C GLU A 98 6.83 -13.59 -8.60
N ASP A 99 7.46 -12.55 -9.12
CA ASP A 99 8.90 -12.29 -9.01
C ASP A 99 9.10 -10.88 -8.42
N PHE A 100 9.65 -10.82 -7.24
CA PHE A 100 9.94 -9.55 -6.58
C PHE A 100 11.14 -8.81 -7.19
N GLY A 101 11.89 -9.43 -8.11
CA GLY A 101 12.98 -8.81 -8.82
C GLY A 101 13.91 -8.02 -7.90
N VAL A 102 14.24 -6.80 -8.31
CA VAL A 102 15.12 -5.91 -7.54
C VAL A 102 14.47 -5.27 -6.30
N CYS A 103 13.16 -5.48 -6.08
CA CYS A 103 12.51 -5.12 -4.81
C CYS A 103 13.01 -6.02 -3.67
N ALA A 104 13.33 -7.28 -3.99
CA ALA A 104 13.96 -8.18 -3.02
C ALA A 104 15.32 -7.62 -2.60
N GLY A 105 15.54 -7.58 -1.28
CA GLY A 105 16.76 -7.02 -0.69
C GLY A 105 16.92 -5.51 -0.88
N TYR A 106 15.88 -4.77 -1.28
CA TYR A 106 15.93 -3.31 -1.26
C TYR A 106 16.04 -2.80 0.18
N ARG A 107 16.89 -1.80 0.36
CA ARG A 107 17.07 -1.06 1.62
C ARG A 107 17.25 0.42 1.28
N PRO A 108 16.55 1.34 1.96
CA PRO A 108 16.85 2.77 1.84
C PRO A 108 18.30 3.05 2.22
N GLU A 109 18.96 3.90 1.44
CA GLU A 109 20.31 4.38 1.74
C GLU A 109 20.30 5.32 2.96
N PRO A 110 21.45 5.60 3.62
CA PRO A 110 21.49 6.54 4.74
C PRO A 110 20.90 7.92 4.40
N ALA A 111 21.11 8.43 3.19
CA ALA A 111 20.54 9.69 2.74
C ALA A 111 19.02 9.61 2.55
N ASP A 112 18.51 8.45 2.12
CA ASP A 112 17.07 8.20 2.02
C ASP A 112 16.43 8.18 3.42
N PHE A 113 17.11 7.57 4.40
CA PHE A 113 16.63 7.56 5.78
C PHE A 113 16.53 8.97 6.37
N GLU A 114 17.52 9.85 6.11
CA GLU A 114 17.43 11.25 6.52
C GLU A 114 16.25 11.98 5.86
N ALA A 115 15.96 11.68 4.60
CA ALA A 115 14.79 12.23 3.92
C ALA A 115 13.47 11.69 4.53
N LEU A 116 13.39 10.40 4.85
CA LEU A 116 12.22 9.80 5.51
C LEU A 116 11.90 10.44 6.85
N LYS A 117 12.91 10.88 7.62
CA LYS A 117 12.70 11.60 8.89
C LYS A 117 12.02 12.95 8.73
N THR A 118 11.99 13.52 7.52
CA THR A 118 11.35 14.81 7.24
C THR A 118 9.90 14.69 6.79
N MET A 119 9.37 13.47 6.71
CA MET A 119 8.00 13.20 6.25
C MET A 119 7.00 13.34 7.41
N ASP A 120 5.80 13.79 7.11
CA ASP A 120 4.70 13.83 8.08
C ASP A 120 4.23 12.42 8.45
N HIS A 121 4.36 11.47 7.51
CA HIS A 121 4.08 10.06 7.72
C HIS A 121 4.79 9.19 6.68
N VAL A 122 5.25 8.00 7.10
CA VAL A 122 5.85 6.98 6.23
C VAL A 122 4.98 5.74 6.23
N HIS A 123 4.55 5.29 5.06
CA HIS A 123 3.89 4.00 4.89
C HIS A 123 4.88 2.97 4.35
N ILE A 124 4.91 1.77 4.93
CA ILE A 124 5.69 0.63 4.47
C ILE A 124 4.73 -0.40 3.88
N GLY A 125 4.92 -0.71 2.59
CA GLY A 125 4.27 -1.81 1.90
C GLY A 125 5.04 -3.12 2.08
N TRP A 126 5.17 -3.91 1.01
CA TRP A 126 6.00 -5.08 1.06
C TRP A 126 7.50 -4.68 1.14
N LEU A 127 8.18 -5.19 2.15
CA LEU A 127 9.61 -5.00 2.35
C LEU A 127 10.17 -6.22 3.10
N ASP A 128 11.30 -6.75 2.65
CA ASP A 128 11.91 -7.98 3.19
C ASP A 128 13.12 -7.69 4.09
N ASP A 129 13.06 -6.63 4.88
CA ASP A 129 14.17 -6.13 5.70
C ASP A 129 14.19 -6.65 7.14
N GLY A 130 13.35 -7.60 7.49
CA GLY A 130 13.20 -8.09 8.86
C GLY A 130 12.61 -7.02 9.81
N GLY A 131 11.93 -6.01 9.28
CA GLY A 131 11.35 -4.89 10.02
C GLY A 131 12.39 -3.86 10.51
N ALA A 132 13.59 -3.85 9.93
CA ALA A 132 14.67 -2.95 10.35
C ALA A 132 14.30 -1.47 10.13
N LEU A 133 13.74 -1.14 8.95
CA LEU A 133 13.32 0.23 8.64
C LEU A 133 12.22 0.72 9.60
N ARG A 134 11.20 -0.12 9.83
CA ARG A 134 10.11 0.20 10.77
C ARG A 134 10.65 0.59 12.14
N ARG A 135 11.53 -0.27 12.72
CA ARG A 135 12.12 0.01 14.03
C ARG A 135 12.98 1.26 14.03
N ALA A 136 13.82 1.46 13.01
CA ALA A 136 14.68 2.63 12.92
C ALA A 136 13.87 3.94 12.83
N LEU A 137 12.82 3.99 12.00
CA LEU A 137 11.93 5.14 11.87
C LEU A 137 11.15 5.41 13.16
N SER A 138 10.62 4.36 13.81
CA SER A 138 9.93 4.48 15.10
C SER A 138 10.86 5.04 16.19
N MET A 139 12.10 4.54 16.28
CA MET A 139 13.10 5.06 17.22
C MET A 139 13.48 6.51 16.93
N ALA A 140 13.44 6.93 15.67
CA ALA A 140 13.66 8.32 15.26
C ALA A 140 12.42 9.23 15.47
N GLY A 141 11.32 8.71 16.03
CA GLY A 141 10.11 9.46 16.30
C GLY A 141 9.23 9.73 15.08
N VAL A 142 9.51 9.07 13.95
CA VAL A 142 8.70 9.20 12.73
C VAL A 142 7.39 8.44 12.88
N ARG A 143 6.29 9.02 12.40
CA ARG A 143 5.01 8.30 12.30
C ARG A 143 5.08 7.29 11.16
N VAL A 144 4.97 6.01 11.49
CA VAL A 144 5.10 4.89 10.54
C VAL A 144 3.83 4.06 10.54
N SER A 145 3.34 3.72 9.36
CA SER A 145 2.36 2.67 9.17
C SER A 145 2.92 1.54 8.32
N GLN A 146 2.35 0.36 8.48
CA GLN A 146 2.69 -0.79 7.65
C GLN A 146 1.44 -1.59 7.30
N ASP A 147 1.34 -2.06 6.06
CA ASP A 147 0.41 -3.11 5.69
C ASP A 147 1.06 -4.47 5.96
N VAL A 148 0.58 -5.14 7.01
CA VAL A 148 1.11 -6.45 7.39
C VAL A 148 0.43 -7.60 6.64
N SER A 149 -0.55 -7.31 5.79
CA SER A 149 -1.24 -8.33 5.00
C SER A 149 -0.52 -8.71 3.70
N VAL A 150 0.41 -7.87 3.25
CA VAL A 150 1.10 -8.05 1.95
C VAL A 150 2.41 -8.83 2.04
N ASN A 151 2.81 -9.29 3.22
CA ASN A 151 4.05 -10.04 3.40
C ASN A 151 3.80 -11.28 4.28
N ALA A 152 4.26 -12.45 3.82
CA ALA A 152 4.06 -13.72 4.52
C ALA A 152 5.15 -14.01 5.58
N ALA A 153 6.32 -13.38 5.49
CA ALA A 153 7.43 -13.64 6.40
C ALA A 153 7.23 -12.92 7.75
N ALA A 154 7.07 -13.68 8.82
CA ALA A 154 6.82 -13.15 10.17
C ALA A 154 7.83 -12.09 10.63
N ALA A 155 9.10 -12.21 10.23
CA ALA A 155 10.13 -11.22 10.55
C ALA A 155 9.84 -9.83 9.98
N ASN A 156 9.13 -9.75 8.84
CA ASN A 156 8.84 -8.50 8.14
C ASN A 156 7.58 -7.80 8.67
N VAL A 157 6.65 -8.53 9.28
CA VAL A 157 5.30 -8.04 9.62
C VAL A 157 5.07 -7.74 11.10
N GLY A 158 6.11 -7.55 11.88
CA GLY A 158 5.97 -7.10 13.26
C GLY A 158 5.29 -5.72 13.34
N VAL A 159 4.57 -5.46 14.43
CA VAL A 159 3.79 -4.22 14.60
C VAL A 159 4.34 -3.29 15.68
N GLU A 160 5.37 -3.70 16.40
CA GLU A 160 6.00 -2.89 17.43
C GLU A 160 6.49 -1.55 16.88
N GLY A 161 6.09 -0.47 17.55
CA GLY A 161 6.49 0.90 17.21
C GLY A 161 5.70 1.51 16.04
N LEU A 162 4.78 0.79 15.41
CA LEU A 162 3.91 1.37 14.39
C LEU A 162 2.95 2.39 15.00
N SER A 163 2.82 3.53 14.32
CA SER A 163 1.73 4.47 14.60
C SER A 163 0.39 3.89 14.15
N ILE A 164 0.38 3.14 13.02
CA ILE A 164 -0.79 2.49 12.48
C ILE A 164 -0.38 1.13 11.90
N ALA A 165 -1.00 0.04 12.34
CA ALA A 165 -0.91 -1.26 11.70
C ALA A 165 -2.15 -1.50 10.85
N PHE A 166 -1.96 -1.80 9.56
CA PHE A 166 -3.03 -2.20 8.66
C PHE A 166 -3.01 -3.71 8.44
N GLY A 167 -4.19 -4.32 8.38
CA GLY A 167 -4.36 -5.73 8.11
C GLY A 167 -5.64 -6.02 7.35
N SER A 168 -5.77 -7.25 6.87
CA SER A 168 -6.95 -7.75 6.16
C SER A 168 -7.43 -9.06 6.77
N ALA A 169 -8.71 -9.12 7.10
CA ALA A 169 -9.36 -10.29 7.65
C ALA A 169 -10.20 -11.08 6.61
N GLY A 170 -10.21 -10.63 5.35
CA GLY A 170 -11.20 -11.14 4.39
C GLY A 170 -12.61 -10.72 4.84
N GLU A 171 -13.55 -11.66 4.89
CA GLU A 171 -14.92 -11.41 5.39
C GLU A 171 -15.19 -12.04 6.77
N ASP A 172 -14.11 -12.28 7.53
CA ASP A 172 -14.18 -12.93 8.85
C ASP A 172 -14.08 -11.88 9.98
N ASP A 173 -15.21 -11.67 10.66
CA ASP A 173 -15.28 -10.71 11.78
C ASP A 173 -14.46 -11.16 12.99
N SER A 174 -14.45 -12.45 13.30
CA SER A 174 -13.66 -12.98 14.42
C SER A 174 -12.18 -12.78 14.19
N ARG A 175 -11.72 -13.04 12.96
CA ARG A 175 -10.33 -12.77 12.57
C ARG A 175 -9.99 -11.27 12.65
N ALA A 176 -10.94 -10.41 12.28
CA ALA A 176 -10.71 -8.96 12.36
C ALA A 176 -10.52 -8.50 13.81
N GLU A 177 -11.34 -9.00 14.74
CA GLU A 177 -11.22 -8.70 16.17
C GLU A 177 -9.91 -9.23 16.75
N HIS A 178 -9.49 -10.45 16.38
CA HIS A 178 -8.21 -11.01 16.79
C HIS A 178 -7.03 -10.16 16.26
N LEU A 179 -7.05 -9.76 14.98
CA LEU A 179 -6.00 -8.91 14.41
C LEU A 179 -5.91 -7.55 15.12
N ILE A 180 -7.05 -6.92 15.44
CA ILE A 180 -7.07 -5.67 16.22
C ILE A 180 -6.39 -5.89 17.57
N HIS A 181 -6.77 -6.96 18.30
CA HIS A 181 -6.18 -7.30 19.59
C HIS A 181 -4.67 -7.54 19.47
N ASP A 182 -4.25 -8.37 18.52
CA ASP A 182 -2.85 -8.75 18.31
C ASP A 182 -1.98 -7.54 17.93
N PHE A 183 -2.50 -6.62 17.09
CA PHE A 183 -1.77 -5.43 16.70
C PHE A 183 -1.54 -4.49 17.89
N LEU A 184 -2.58 -4.26 18.70
CA LEU A 184 -2.47 -3.40 19.88
C LEU A 184 -1.57 -4.02 20.96
N THR A 185 -1.72 -5.31 21.25
CA THR A 185 -0.86 -6.00 22.21
C THR A 185 0.58 -6.15 21.72
N GLY A 186 0.78 -6.23 20.41
CA GLY A 186 2.08 -6.23 19.74
C GLY A 186 2.77 -4.86 19.69
N GLY A 187 2.12 -3.80 20.18
CA GLY A 187 2.72 -2.48 20.35
C GLY A 187 2.44 -1.45 19.24
N ALA A 188 1.47 -1.72 18.34
CA ALA A 188 0.94 -0.69 17.46
C ALA A 188 0.05 0.30 18.25
N ARG A 189 0.10 1.59 17.92
CA ARG A 189 -0.72 2.61 18.58
C ARG A 189 -2.17 2.61 18.06
N LEU A 190 -2.37 2.24 16.83
CA LEU A 190 -3.65 2.17 16.15
C LEU A 190 -3.68 0.92 15.26
N ALA A 191 -4.69 0.11 15.42
CA ALA A 191 -4.98 -1.06 14.59
C ALA A 191 -6.11 -0.73 13.63
N VAL A 192 -5.95 -1.06 12.34
CA VAL A 192 -6.95 -0.87 11.29
C VAL A 192 -7.05 -2.15 10.48
N VAL A 193 -8.25 -2.75 10.41
CA VAL A 193 -8.45 -4.02 9.72
C VAL A 193 -9.61 -3.90 8.73
N THR A 194 -9.32 -4.23 7.47
CA THR A 194 -10.33 -4.33 6.42
C THR A 194 -10.99 -5.72 6.43
N ARG A 195 -12.28 -5.78 6.05
CA ARG A 195 -13.11 -6.98 6.05
C ARG A 195 -13.82 -7.20 4.71
N GLY A 196 -13.14 -6.87 3.60
CA GLY A 196 -13.73 -7.02 2.26
C GLY A 196 -15.08 -6.33 2.14
N GLY A 197 -16.11 -7.05 1.69
CA GLY A 197 -17.49 -6.56 1.57
C GLY A 197 -18.18 -6.17 2.89
N ARG A 198 -17.58 -6.50 4.02
CA ARG A 198 -18.09 -6.16 5.37
C ARG A 198 -17.51 -4.85 5.93
N GLY A 199 -16.69 -4.15 5.15
CA GLY A 199 -16.11 -2.84 5.51
C GLY A 199 -14.83 -2.92 6.34
N SER A 200 -14.72 -2.13 7.41
CA SER A 200 -13.47 -1.99 8.17
C SER A 200 -13.72 -1.67 9.64
N LEU A 201 -12.73 -2.03 10.47
CA LEU A 201 -12.66 -1.71 11.90
C LEU A 201 -11.37 -0.95 12.19
N ALA A 202 -11.38 -0.08 13.21
CA ALA A 202 -10.18 0.53 13.75
C ALA A 202 -10.31 0.69 15.27
N SER A 203 -9.19 0.52 16.00
CA SER A 203 -9.12 0.75 17.44
C SER A 203 -7.71 1.21 17.85
N ASP A 204 -7.68 2.17 18.79
CA ASP A 204 -6.46 2.59 19.52
C ASP A 204 -6.41 2.01 20.95
N GLY A 205 -7.30 1.06 21.27
CA GLY A 205 -7.43 0.47 22.60
C GLY A 205 -8.40 1.22 23.52
N ALA A 206 -8.63 2.50 23.28
CA ALA A 206 -9.60 3.30 24.06
C ALA A 206 -10.86 3.62 23.22
N THR A 207 -10.67 3.88 21.94
CA THR A 207 -11.72 4.21 20.98
C THR A 207 -11.80 3.13 19.91
N CYS A 208 -13.01 2.71 19.57
CA CYS A 208 -13.28 1.82 18.46
C CYS A 208 -14.20 2.52 17.45
N ALA A 209 -13.98 2.26 16.18
CA ALA A 209 -14.85 2.71 15.10
C ALA A 209 -15.01 1.62 14.04
N ALA A 210 -16.14 1.64 13.34
CA ALA A 210 -16.42 0.76 12.22
C ALA A 210 -17.01 1.56 11.05
N ALA A 211 -16.72 1.13 9.83
CA ALA A 211 -17.36 1.61 8.62
C ALA A 211 -17.79 0.43 7.76
N GLY A 212 -18.98 0.51 7.20
CA GLY A 212 -19.42 -0.40 6.13
C GLY A 212 -18.78 -0.04 4.79
N ILE A 213 -19.16 -0.75 3.73
CA ILE A 213 -18.73 -0.42 2.36
C ILE A 213 -19.57 0.74 1.80
N ARG A 214 -19.02 1.37 0.74
CA ARG A 214 -19.79 2.22 -0.17
C ARG A 214 -20.12 1.40 -1.42
N PRO A 215 -21.41 1.12 -1.70
CA PRO A 215 -21.79 0.33 -2.87
C PRO A 215 -21.39 1.03 -4.17
N VAL A 216 -20.76 0.30 -5.06
CA VAL A 216 -20.38 0.72 -6.43
C VAL A 216 -20.54 -0.45 -7.39
N GLN A 217 -20.58 -0.16 -8.69
CA GLN A 217 -20.43 -1.22 -9.69
C GLN A 217 -18.96 -1.63 -9.74
N VAL A 218 -18.65 -2.81 -9.25
CA VAL A 218 -17.30 -3.33 -9.18
C VAL A 218 -16.83 -3.76 -10.56
N VAL A 219 -15.70 -3.22 -11.01
CA VAL A 219 -14.94 -3.61 -12.21
C VAL A 219 -13.76 -4.48 -11.80
N ASP A 220 -13.02 -4.05 -10.77
CA ASP A 220 -11.82 -4.68 -10.28
C ASP A 220 -11.57 -4.29 -8.83
N THR A 221 -11.09 -5.21 -8.00
CA THR A 221 -10.77 -4.93 -6.58
C THR A 221 -9.28 -4.75 -6.32
N THR A 222 -8.43 -4.83 -7.37
CA THR A 222 -6.98 -4.63 -7.24
C THR A 222 -6.68 -3.23 -6.72
N GLY A 223 -5.83 -3.14 -5.70
CA GLY A 223 -5.45 -1.87 -5.09
C GLY A 223 -6.52 -1.19 -4.23
N ALA A 224 -7.70 -1.81 -4.03
CA ALA A 224 -8.73 -1.25 -3.16
C ALA A 224 -8.24 -1.13 -1.70
N GLY A 225 -7.49 -2.12 -1.21
CA GLY A 225 -6.84 -2.09 0.11
C GLY A 225 -5.84 -0.93 0.23
N ASP A 226 -5.00 -0.76 -0.79
CA ASP A 226 -3.99 0.29 -0.83
C ASP A 226 -4.63 1.69 -0.87
N SER A 227 -5.69 1.81 -1.64
CA SER A 227 -6.49 3.04 -1.70
C SER A 227 -7.19 3.34 -0.38
N PHE A 228 -7.72 2.31 0.29
CA PHE A 228 -8.25 2.46 1.64
C PHE A 228 -7.17 3.00 2.59
N ILE A 229 -5.97 2.42 2.57
CA ILE A 229 -4.83 2.84 3.38
C ILE A 229 -4.49 4.31 3.12
N ALA A 230 -4.37 4.71 1.84
CA ALA A 230 -4.05 6.09 1.47
C ALA A 230 -5.11 7.09 1.97
N GLY A 231 -6.39 6.82 1.74
CA GLY A 231 -7.49 7.66 2.20
C GLY A 231 -7.56 7.76 3.72
N PHE A 232 -7.37 6.63 4.41
CA PHE A 232 -7.33 6.59 5.87
C PHE A 232 -6.18 7.43 6.43
N ILE A 233 -4.95 7.20 5.94
CA ILE A 233 -3.75 7.94 6.41
C ILE A 233 -3.92 9.44 6.19
N ALA A 234 -4.35 9.86 4.99
CA ALA A 234 -4.53 11.27 4.68
C ALA A 234 -5.51 11.96 5.64
N ALA A 235 -6.65 11.35 5.92
CA ALA A 235 -7.64 11.89 6.86
C ALA A 235 -7.15 11.89 8.31
N HIS A 236 -6.52 10.78 8.74
CA HIS A 236 -6.04 10.62 10.11
C HIS A 236 -4.89 11.60 10.43
N ILE A 237 -3.94 11.80 9.52
CA ILE A 237 -2.84 12.76 9.68
C ILE A 237 -3.36 14.22 9.64
N ALA A 238 -4.45 14.46 8.94
CA ALA A 238 -5.16 15.76 8.99
C ALA A 238 -5.96 15.99 10.29
N GLY A 239 -5.89 15.05 11.25
CA GLY A 239 -6.55 15.18 12.56
C GLY A 239 -8.04 14.85 12.54
N ARG A 240 -8.53 14.13 11.52
CA ARG A 240 -9.93 13.70 11.47
C ARG A 240 -10.22 12.62 12.51
N PRO A 241 -11.43 12.58 13.07
CA PRO A 241 -11.87 11.49 13.93
C PRO A 241 -11.71 10.12 13.26
N LEU A 242 -11.56 9.07 14.05
CA LEU A 242 -11.31 7.72 13.58
C LEU A 242 -12.38 7.22 12.59
N ALA A 243 -13.66 7.49 12.90
CA ALA A 243 -14.78 7.14 12.02
C ALA A 243 -14.69 7.87 10.65
N GLU A 244 -14.32 9.16 10.64
CA GLU A 244 -14.17 9.91 9.40
C GLU A 244 -12.96 9.42 8.60
N SER A 245 -11.88 9.00 9.26
CA SER A 245 -10.72 8.40 8.60
C SER A 245 -11.08 7.06 7.94
N LEU A 246 -11.88 6.22 8.60
CA LEU A 246 -12.43 5.00 7.99
C LEU A 246 -13.32 5.30 6.78
N HIS A 247 -14.17 6.33 6.86
CA HIS A 247 -15.01 6.74 5.73
C HIS A 247 -14.17 7.24 4.54
N ALA A 248 -13.11 8.00 4.79
CA ALA A 248 -12.22 8.47 3.72
C ALA A 248 -11.51 7.29 3.02
N GLY A 249 -11.02 6.31 3.79
CA GLY A 249 -10.47 5.08 3.23
C GLY A 249 -11.49 4.30 2.41
N ARG A 250 -12.70 4.06 2.96
CA ARG A 250 -13.80 3.40 2.29
C ARG A 250 -14.15 4.06 0.95
N ASP A 251 -14.27 5.39 0.93
CA ASP A 251 -14.73 6.13 -0.25
C ASP A 251 -13.69 6.08 -1.36
N LEU A 252 -12.39 6.13 -1.01
CA LEU A 252 -11.31 5.99 -1.99
C LEU A 252 -11.19 4.54 -2.50
N ALA A 253 -11.32 3.54 -1.63
CA ALA A 253 -11.36 2.13 -2.03
C ALA A 253 -12.52 1.84 -2.98
N ALA A 254 -13.71 2.37 -2.69
CA ALA A 254 -14.88 2.22 -3.55
C ALA A 254 -14.66 2.85 -4.94
N LEU A 255 -13.99 4.01 -5.01
CA LEU A 255 -13.64 4.63 -6.29
C LEU A 255 -12.65 3.75 -7.07
N THR A 256 -11.64 3.17 -6.41
CA THR A 256 -10.68 2.26 -7.05
C THR A 256 -11.37 1.01 -7.60
N CYS A 257 -12.38 0.49 -6.95
CA CYS A 257 -13.13 -0.65 -7.46
C CYS A 257 -13.89 -0.38 -8.79
N THR A 258 -13.98 0.86 -9.26
CA THR A 258 -14.69 1.21 -10.52
C THR A 258 -13.83 1.17 -11.77
N HIS A 259 -12.54 0.86 -11.66
CA HIS A 259 -11.60 0.74 -12.78
C HIS A 259 -10.65 -0.45 -12.59
N ILE A 260 -9.83 -0.75 -13.59
CA ILE A 260 -8.82 -1.82 -13.52
C ILE A 260 -7.54 -1.26 -12.86
N GLY A 261 -6.94 -2.05 -11.97
CA GLY A 261 -5.69 -1.72 -11.26
C GLY A 261 -5.85 -0.76 -10.08
N GLY A 262 -4.76 -0.50 -9.36
CA GLY A 262 -4.75 0.30 -8.14
C GLY A 262 -4.99 1.80 -8.34
N PHE A 263 -4.89 2.28 -9.59
CA PHE A 263 -5.19 3.66 -10.00
C PHE A 263 -5.51 3.70 -11.51
N PRO A 264 -6.23 4.73 -12.00
CA PRO A 264 -6.53 4.87 -13.43
C PRO A 264 -5.25 4.98 -14.26
N GLN A 265 -5.09 4.09 -15.21
CA GLN A 265 -3.97 4.03 -16.15
C GLN A 265 -4.38 3.28 -17.41
N ASP A 266 -3.74 3.60 -18.55
CA ASP A 266 -3.92 2.85 -19.76
C ASP A 266 -3.12 1.54 -19.72
N PRO A 267 -3.69 0.42 -20.24
CA PRO A 267 -2.96 -0.83 -20.33
C PRO A 267 -1.74 -0.68 -21.24
N GLN A 268 -0.63 -1.25 -20.80
CA GLN A 268 0.61 -1.28 -21.57
C GLN A 268 0.81 -2.67 -22.18
N PRO A 269 1.46 -2.81 -23.35
CA PRO A 269 1.86 -4.11 -23.87
C PRO A 269 2.87 -4.78 -22.92
N ILE A 270 2.88 -6.11 -22.91
CA ILE A 270 3.88 -6.92 -22.20
C ILE A 270 5.14 -7.03 -23.03
#